data_631ff4a07363c42c4737e1193c53e41d
#
_entry.id   631ff4a07363c42c4737e1193c53e41d
#
_cell.length_a   1.000
_cell.length_b   1.000
_cell.length_c   1.000
_cell.angle_alpha   90.00
_cell.angle_beta   90.00
_cell.angle_gamma   90.00
#
_symmetry.space_group_name_H-M   'P 1'
#
loop_
_entity.id
_entity.type
_entity.pdbx_description
1 polymer ?
#
loop_
_entity_poly.entity_id
_entity_poly.type
_entity_poly.pdbx_seq_one_letter_code
_entity_poly.pdbx_strand_id
1 'polypeptide(L)'
;MNIVYIIEDYSENGGVEKIVSMKANTFYQEYHHQVTVISVYEDKRKQQYILDEGIRLIHLHVPFAKKTRNKVYKLLSRIITLLLAVYRLNKTIKQINPDVVFFTTTLGALLLPLCHTKAKRIYESHLARSFNPFHALFGLMERKADAVVCLTHDDAKEFQLAKNVYVIPNFINIPHQKVKDYSCKKAIAVGRLEQQKGFDRLITCWKDVAKLYPDWQLDIYGTGSLYHILQEQITSLGLEKQVKLCGRGEYMMEIYPNYSLHIMSSHYEGQSIVMLEAQACGLPSVTFDFKYGANEIIRDEINGIIVRQNDNEAFITAICKMINSESLRHNLGMKAQTMAIQYSKFNIFQKWLELLRCYT
;
A
#
# COMPACT_ATOMS: atom_id res chain seq x y z
N MET A 1 -19.47 -4.87 17.82
CA MET A 1 -20.04 -4.42 16.54
C MET A 1 -19.94 -5.52 15.50
N ASN A 2 -20.81 -5.47 14.51
CA ASN A 2 -20.74 -6.33 13.33
C ASN A 2 -20.18 -5.51 12.15
N ILE A 3 -18.95 -5.78 11.76
CA ILE A 3 -18.19 -5.02 10.77
C ILE A 3 -18.09 -5.83 9.48
N VAL A 4 -18.34 -5.19 8.34
CA VAL A 4 -18.19 -5.80 7.03
C VAL A 4 -17.14 -5.03 6.22
N TYR A 5 -16.17 -5.75 5.63
CA TYR A 5 -15.26 -5.23 4.60
C TYR A 5 -15.68 -5.72 3.23
N ILE A 6 -15.75 -4.81 2.26
CA ILE A 6 -15.98 -5.14 0.85
C ILE A 6 -14.70 -4.90 0.10
N ILE A 7 -14.20 -5.95 -0.51
CA ILE A 7 -12.97 -5.96 -1.31
C ILE A 7 -13.25 -6.50 -2.72
N GLU A 8 -12.45 -6.07 -3.67
CA GLU A 8 -12.63 -6.46 -5.07
C GLU A 8 -12.38 -7.95 -5.28
N ASP A 9 -11.19 -8.43 -4.94
CA ASP A 9 -10.82 -9.83 -4.97
C ASP A 9 -9.82 -10.15 -3.86
N TYR A 10 -10.25 -10.91 -2.85
CA TYR A 10 -9.41 -11.26 -1.70
C TYR A 10 -8.26 -12.24 -2.04
N SER A 11 -8.29 -12.87 -3.20
CA SER A 11 -7.21 -13.75 -3.67
C SER A 11 -6.02 -12.98 -4.28
N GLU A 12 -6.15 -11.69 -4.49
CA GLU A 12 -5.05 -10.85 -4.97
C GLU A 12 -3.95 -10.70 -3.91
N ASN A 13 -2.73 -10.46 -4.41
CA ASN A 13 -1.54 -10.33 -3.57
C ASN A 13 -1.11 -8.86 -3.50
N GLY A 14 -2.01 -8.02 -3.06
CA GLY A 14 -1.84 -6.57 -3.01
C GLY A 14 -1.69 -6.02 -1.58
N GLY A 15 -1.42 -4.72 -1.51
CA GLY A 15 -1.34 -4.00 -0.24
C GLY A 15 -2.70 -3.84 0.45
N VAL A 16 -3.79 -3.75 -0.34
CA VAL A 16 -5.15 -3.61 0.20
C VAL A 16 -5.58 -4.87 0.94
N GLU A 17 -5.37 -6.03 0.31
CA GLU A 17 -5.68 -7.35 0.88
C GLU A 17 -4.89 -7.58 2.17
N LYS A 18 -3.59 -7.23 2.17
CA LYS A 18 -2.73 -7.29 3.37
C LYS A 18 -3.32 -6.45 4.51
N ILE A 19 -3.63 -5.20 4.25
CA ILE A 19 -4.13 -4.28 5.28
C ILE A 19 -5.52 -4.67 5.76
N VAL A 20 -6.44 -5.05 4.87
CA VAL A 20 -7.80 -5.51 5.25
C VAL A 20 -7.69 -6.76 6.12
N SER A 21 -6.85 -7.74 5.76
CA SER A 21 -6.61 -8.93 6.59
C SER A 21 -6.10 -8.57 7.98
N MET A 22 -5.04 -7.74 8.05
CA MET A 22 -4.47 -7.31 9.33
C MET A 22 -5.50 -6.56 10.20
N LYS A 23 -6.31 -5.67 9.62
CA LYS A 23 -7.36 -4.94 10.32
C LYS A 23 -8.49 -5.86 10.80
N ALA A 24 -8.96 -6.74 9.93
CA ALA A 24 -10.02 -7.71 10.25
C ALA A 24 -9.60 -8.59 11.43
N ASN A 25 -8.40 -9.16 11.37
CA ASN A 25 -7.85 -9.99 12.44
C ASN A 25 -7.72 -9.22 13.76
N THR A 26 -7.23 -7.97 13.71
CA THR A 26 -7.09 -7.15 14.92
C THR A 26 -8.44 -6.78 15.53
N PHE A 27 -9.43 -6.36 14.72
CA PHE A 27 -10.78 -6.08 15.22
C PHE A 27 -11.44 -7.32 15.84
N TYR A 28 -11.20 -8.48 15.28
CA TYR A 28 -11.73 -9.73 15.80
C TYR A 28 -11.02 -10.17 17.08
N GLN A 29 -9.69 -10.29 17.05
CA GLN A 29 -8.89 -10.87 18.14
C GLN A 29 -8.77 -9.94 19.36
N GLU A 30 -8.52 -8.64 19.12
CA GLU A 30 -8.17 -7.70 20.20
C GLU A 30 -9.39 -6.87 20.66
N TYR A 31 -10.33 -6.61 19.76
CA TYR A 31 -11.50 -5.77 20.07
C TYR A 31 -12.82 -6.54 20.09
N HIS A 32 -12.78 -7.85 19.87
CA HIS A 32 -13.93 -8.77 19.96
C HIS A 32 -15.13 -8.34 19.09
N HIS A 33 -14.85 -7.74 17.93
CA HIS A 33 -15.88 -7.43 16.95
C HIS A 33 -16.19 -8.64 16.07
N GLN A 34 -17.43 -8.79 15.65
CA GLN A 34 -17.76 -9.72 14.58
C GLN A 34 -17.32 -9.12 13.25
N VAL A 35 -16.52 -9.83 12.49
CA VAL A 35 -15.98 -9.33 11.22
C VAL A 35 -16.34 -10.29 10.09
N THR A 36 -16.80 -9.71 8.99
CA THR A 36 -17.01 -10.43 7.73
C THR A 36 -16.28 -9.72 6.61
N VAL A 37 -15.54 -10.47 5.80
CA VAL A 37 -14.91 -9.96 4.57
C VAL A 37 -15.72 -10.47 3.38
N ILE A 38 -16.16 -9.58 2.51
CA ILE A 38 -16.87 -9.90 1.28
C ILE A 38 -15.95 -9.65 0.08
N SER A 39 -15.57 -10.71 -0.63
CA SER A 39 -14.88 -10.65 -1.91
C SER A 39 -15.91 -10.62 -3.03
N VAL A 40 -15.88 -9.57 -3.85
CA VAL A 40 -16.85 -9.43 -4.96
C VAL A 40 -16.57 -10.43 -6.07
N TYR A 41 -15.33 -10.48 -6.52
CA TYR A 41 -14.88 -11.48 -7.46
C TYR A 41 -14.31 -12.69 -6.72
N GLU A 42 -14.14 -13.78 -7.43
CA GLU A 42 -13.44 -14.97 -6.96
C GLU A 42 -12.43 -15.36 -8.04
N ASP A 43 -11.16 -15.40 -7.66
CA ASP A 43 -10.13 -16.05 -8.42
C ASP A 43 -9.78 -17.39 -7.72
N LYS A 44 -9.41 -18.39 -8.50
CA LYS A 44 -8.98 -19.70 -8.01
C LYS A 44 -7.56 -19.69 -7.40
N ARG A 45 -6.93 -18.52 -7.31
CA ARG A 45 -5.62 -18.35 -6.69
C ARG A 45 -5.68 -18.63 -5.19
N LYS A 46 -4.61 -19.20 -4.65
CA LYS A 46 -4.48 -19.42 -3.20
C LYS A 46 -4.45 -18.07 -2.49
N GLN A 47 -5.27 -17.94 -1.45
CA GLN A 47 -5.24 -16.77 -0.56
C GLN A 47 -3.86 -16.61 0.06
N GLN A 48 -3.33 -15.39 0.01
CA GLN A 48 -2.00 -15.06 0.51
C GLN A 48 -2.03 -14.59 1.96
N TYR A 49 -3.11 -13.91 2.34
CA TYR A 49 -3.27 -13.34 3.68
C TYR A 49 -4.34 -14.12 4.44
N ILE A 50 -3.95 -14.66 5.59
CA ILE A 50 -4.79 -15.53 6.39
C ILE A 50 -5.73 -14.66 7.25
N LEU A 51 -7.02 -14.97 7.20
CA LEU A 51 -8.00 -14.49 8.16
C LEU A 51 -8.10 -15.49 9.31
N ASP A 52 -8.36 -14.97 10.52
CA ASP A 52 -8.69 -15.80 11.68
C ASP A 52 -9.92 -16.68 11.40
N GLU A 53 -9.95 -17.88 11.97
CA GLU A 53 -11.02 -18.86 11.73
C GLU A 53 -12.42 -18.34 12.11
N GLY A 54 -12.49 -17.39 13.05
CA GLY A 54 -13.74 -16.74 13.44
C GLY A 54 -14.21 -15.63 12.48
N ILE A 55 -13.41 -15.25 11.50
CA ILE A 55 -13.78 -14.24 10.49
C ILE A 55 -14.39 -14.91 9.28
N ARG A 56 -15.59 -14.48 8.91
CA ARG A 56 -16.31 -15.03 7.76
C ARG A 56 -15.79 -14.41 6.48
N LEU A 57 -15.32 -15.24 5.53
CA LEU A 57 -15.03 -14.81 4.15
C LEU A 57 -16.18 -15.27 3.25
N ILE A 58 -16.83 -14.33 2.58
CA ILE A 58 -17.94 -14.58 1.66
C ILE A 58 -17.57 -14.14 0.28
N HIS A 59 -17.63 -15.06 -0.69
CA HIS A 59 -17.44 -14.74 -2.10
C HIS A 59 -18.81 -14.47 -2.75
N LEU A 60 -18.94 -13.34 -3.43
CA LEU A 60 -20.17 -13.04 -4.19
C LEU A 60 -20.20 -13.76 -5.56
N HIS A 61 -19.08 -14.39 -5.95
CA HIS A 61 -18.95 -15.13 -7.21
C HIS A 61 -19.40 -14.31 -8.45
N VAL A 62 -19.13 -13.01 -8.44
CA VAL A 62 -19.40 -12.15 -9.59
C VAL A 62 -18.35 -12.42 -10.66
N PRO A 63 -18.72 -12.75 -11.90
CA PRO A 63 -17.75 -12.99 -12.95
C PRO A 63 -17.04 -11.69 -13.36
N PHE A 64 -15.76 -11.78 -13.70
CA PHE A 64 -15.05 -10.65 -14.28
C PHE A 64 -15.69 -10.21 -15.60
N ALA A 65 -15.70 -8.90 -15.86
CA ALA A 65 -16.17 -8.39 -17.14
C ALA A 65 -15.35 -8.96 -18.30
N LYS A 66 -16.01 -9.38 -19.35
CA LYS A 66 -15.37 -10.04 -20.50
C LYS A 66 -14.36 -9.13 -21.18
N LYS A 67 -13.15 -9.65 -21.38
CA LYS A 67 -12.11 -9.00 -22.19
C LYS A 67 -12.50 -9.15 -23.67
N THR A 68 -12.85 -8.06 -24.34
CA THR A 68 -13.21 -8.03 -25.76
C THR A 68 -12.70 -6.76 -26.42
N ARG A 69 -12.40 -6.83 -27.73
CA ARG A 69 -12.00 -5.67 -28.55
C ARG A 69 -13.19 -4.74 -28.88
N ASN A 70 -14.42 -5.27 -28.89
CA ASN A 70 -15.62 -4.47 -29.14
C ASN A 70 -15.95 -3.61 -27.94
N LYS A 71 -15.85 -2.27 -28.09
CA LYS A 71 -16.06 -1.29 -27.03
C LYS A 71 -17.47 -1.34 -26.43
N VAL A 72 -18.49 -1.51 -27.25
CA VAL A 72 -19.91 -1.58 -26.83
C VAL A 72 -20.14 -2.82 -25.97
N TYR A 73 -19.70 -3.97 -26.46
CA TYR A 73 -19.84 -5.24 -25.74
C TYR A 73 -19.06 -5.23 -24.42
N LYS A 74 -17.87 -4.60 -24.39
CA LYS A 74 -17.06 -4.41 -23.17
C LYS A 74 -17.80 -3.56 -22.16
N LEU A 75 -18.44 -2.46 -22.59
CA LEU A 75 -19.23 -1.59 -21.72
C LEU A 75 -20.45 -2.32 -21.16
N LEU A 76 -21.21 -3.00 -22.00
CA LEU A 76 -22.38 -3.80 -21.57
C LEU A 76 -21.98 -4.88 -20.56
N SER A 77 -20.89 -5.60 -20.81
CA SER A 77 -20.38 -6.61 -19.88
C SER A 77 -20.04 -5.99 -18.51
N ARG A 78 -19.41 -4.81 -18.47
CA ARG A 78 -19.10 -4.10 -17.21
C ARG A 78 -20.36 -3.68 -16.45
N ILE A 79 -21.37 -3.17 -17.17
CA ILE A 79 -22.65 -2.79 -16.57
C ILE A 79 -23.35 -4.02 -15.97
N ILE A 80 -23.43 -5.12 -16.70
CA ILE A 80 -24.03 -6.36 -16.22
C ILE A 80 -23.30 -6.88 -14.98
N THR A 81 -21.96 -6.90 -15.01
CA THR A 81 -21.13 -7.29 -13.85
C THR A 81 -21.42 -6.41 -12.65
N LEU A 82 -21.49 -5.09 -12.82
CA LEU A 82 -21.80 -4.16 -11.74
C LEU A 82 -23.22 -4.38 -11.16
N LEU A 83 -24.23 -4.53 -12.01
CA LEU A 83 -25.62 -4.80 -11.57
C LEU A 83 -25.71 -6.11 -10.79
N LEU A 84 -25.02 -7.16 -11.24
CA LEU A 84 -24.95 -8.43 -10.54
C LEU A 84 -24.25 -8.30 -9.18
N ALA A 85 -23.15 -7.54 -9.14
CA ALA A 85 -22.44 -7.25 -7.89
C ALA A 85 -23.34 -6.50 -6.90
N VAL A 86 -24.06 -5.47 -7.34
CA VAL A 86 -25.01 -4.70 -6.52
C VAL A 86 -26.11 -5.61 -5.97
N TYR A 87 -26.71 -6.44 -6.83
CA TYR A 87 -27.79 -7.35 -6.41
C TYR A 87 -27.32 -8.33 -5.33
N ARG A 88 -26.19 -9.04 -5.60
CA ARG A 88 -25.65 -10.02 -4.66
C ARG A 88 -25.17 -9.37 -3.37
N LEU A 89 -24.51 -8.21 -3.47
CA LEU A 89 -24.06 -7.45 -2.30
C LEU A 89 -25.25 -7.07 -1.39
N ASN A 90 -26.29 -6.45 -1.96
CA ASN A 90 -27.46 -6.04 -1.17
C ASN A 90 -28.18 -7.22 -0.50
N LYS A 91 -28.28 -8.37 -1.20
CA LYS A 91 -28.83 -9.61 -0.61
C LYS A 91 -27.98 -10.07 0.57
N THR A 92 -26.66 -10.10 0.43
CA THR A 92 -25.73 -10.54 1.47
C THR A 92 -25.71 -9.57 2.66
N ILE A 93 -25.64 -8.26 2.43
CA ILE A 93 -25.66 -7.23 3.48
C ILE A 93 -26.97 -7.29 4.29
N LYS A 94 -28.11 -7.51 3.62
CA LYS A 94 -29.39 -7.68 4.33
C LYS A 94 -29.41 -8.90 5.28
N GLN A 95 -28.74 -9.99 4.90
CA GLN A 95 -28.62 -11.19 5.73
C GLN A 95 -27.67 -11.00 6.92
N ILE A 96 -26.55 -10.28 6.72
CA ILE A 96 -25.55 -10.02 7.76
C ILE A 96 -26.06 -8.98 8.75
N ASN A 97 -26.82 -7.97 8.28
CA ASN A 97 -27.30 -6.82 9.05
C ASN A 97 -26.16 -6.16 9.87
N PRO A 98 -25.11 -5.62 9.21
CA PRO A 98 -23.97 -5.05 9.89
C PRO A 98 -24.26 -3.70 10.53
N ASP A 99 -23.39 -3.27 11.47
CA ASP A 99 -23.39 -1.93 12.03
C ASP A 99 -22.61 -0.96 11.11
N VAL A 100 -21.49 -1.43 10.55
CA VAL A 100 -20.60 -0.66 9.68
C VAL A 100 -20.16 -1.49 8.48
N VAL A 101 -20.13 -0.85 7.31
CA VAL A 101 -19.63 -1.43 6.05
C VAL A 101 -18.49 -0.57 5.51
N PHE A 102 -17.33 -1.14 5.42
CA PHE A 102 -16.15 -0.54 4.78
C PHE A 102 -16.09 -0.94 3.31
N PHE A 103 -16.01 0.06 2.45
CA PHE A 103 -15.84 -0.09 1.01
C PHE A 103 -14.41 0.28 0.64
N THR A 104 -13.68 -0.65 0.04
CA THR A 104 -12.31 -0.43 -0.41
C THR A 104 -12.24 -0.43 -1.93
N THR A 105 -11.16 0.05 -2.48
CA THR A 105 -10.87 0.04 -3.92
C THR A 105 -11.83 0.88 -4.78
N THR A 106 -11.55 0.95 -6.08
CA THR A 106 -12.40 1.64 -7.07
C THR A 106 -13.79 1.01 -7.19
N LEU A 107 -13.87 -0.32 -7.14
CA LEU A 107 -15.15 -1.03 -7.21
C LEU A 107 -16.01 -0.70 -5.97
N GLY A 108 -15.39 -0.66 -4.78
CA GLY A 108 -16.07 -0.25 -3.56
C GLY A 108 -16.67 1.15 -3.67
N ALA A 109 -15.96 2.11 -4.27
CA ALA A 109 -16.48 3.45 -4.51
C ALA A 109 -17.72 3.45 -5.43
N LEU A 110 -17.79 2.55 -6.42
CA LEU A 110 -18.95 2.40 -7.30
C LEU A 110 -20.13 1.67 -6.62
N LEU A 111 -19.85 0.74 -5.73
CA LEU A 111 -20.86 -0.07 -5.02
C LEU A 111 -21.51 0.69 -3.86
N LEU A 112 -20.75 1.53 -3.16
CA LEU A 112 -21.22 2.24 -1.96
C LEU A 112 -22.52 3.02 -2.16
N PRO A 113 -22.69 3.85 -3.23
CA PRO A 113 -23.94 4.59 -3.46
C PRO A 113 -25.15 3.71 -3.72
N LEU A 114 -24.93 2.47 -4.18
CA LEU A 114 -25.94 1.50 -4.59
C LEU A 114 -26.20 0.44 -3.50
N CYS A 115 -25.50 0.51 -2.37
CA CYS A 115 -25.68 -0.37 -1.24
C CYS A 115 -26.84 0.13 -0.35
N HIS A 116 -27.90 -0.65 -0.26
CA HIS A 116 -29.07 -0.36 0.56
C HIS A 116 -28.91 -1.01 1.93
N THR A 117 -28.56 -0.22 2.91
CA THR A 117 -28.36 -0.68 4.31
C THR A 117 -28.64 0.45 5.29
N LYS A 118 -28.96 0.08 6.54
CA LYS A 118 -29.00 1.00 7.68
C LYS A 118 -27.61 1.20 8.32
N ALA A 119 -26.66 0.30 8.00
CA ALA A 119 -25.28 0.38 8.45
C ALA A 119 -24.60 1.67 7.99
N LYS A 120 -23.63 2.13 8.74
CA LYS A 120 -22.77 3.23 8.32
C LYS A 120 -21.85 2.79 7.20
N ARG A 121 -21.77 3.59 6.13
CA ARG A 121 -21.00 3.30 4.92
C ARG A 121 -19.74 4.15 4.94
N ILE A 122 -18.62 3.51 5.09
CA ILE A 122 -17.31 4.16 5.14
C ILE A 122 -16.52 3.76 3.90
N TYR A 123 -16.00 4.73 3.17
CA TYR A 123 -15.07 4.47 2.07
C TYR A 123 -13.63 4.59 2.56
N GLU A 124 -12.80 3.59 2.30
CA GLU A 124 -11.36 3.63 2.56
C GLU A 124 -10.58 3.84 1.26
N SER A 125 -9.88 4.98 1.17
CA SER A 125 -9.03 5.34 0.03
C SER A 125 -7.65 4.71 0.20
N HIS A 126 -7.40 3.58 -0.45
CA HIS A 126 -6.09 2.92 -0.46
C HIS A 126 -5.21 3.36 -1.64
N LEU A 127 -5.78 4.00 -2.64
CA LEU A 127 -5.10 4.66 -3.74
C LEU A 127 -5.66 6.06 -3.84
N ALA A 128 -4.78 7.06 -3.91
CA ALA A 128 -5.21 8.45 -3.95
C ALA A 128 -6.29 8.69 -5.02
N ARG A 129 -7.27 9.53 -4.68
CA ARG A 129 -8.47 9.77 -5.49
C ARG A 129 -8.14 10.06 -6.95
N SER A 130 -7.17 10.95 -7.21
CA SER A 130 -6.77 11.35 -8.57
C SER A 130 -6.11 10.24 -9.40
N PHE A 131 -5.58 9.20 -8.77
CA PHE A 131 -5.03 8.03 -9.48
C PHE A 131 -6.07 6.96 -9.81
N ASN A 132 -7.28 7.09 -9.28
CA ASN A 132 -8.35 6.17 -9.61
C ASN A 132 -8.89 6.42 -11.01
N PRO A 133 -9.03 5.40 -11.86
CA PRO A 133 -9.46 5.55 -13.26
C PRO A 133 -10.89 6.09 -13.41
N PHE A 134 -11.72 5.98 -12.37
CA PHE A 134 -13.11 6.45 -12.33
C PHE A 134 -13.32 7.58 -11.33
N HIS A 135 -12.27 8.34 -10.98
CA HIS A 135 -12.35 9.42 -9.98
C HIS A 135 -13.44 10.47 -10.27
N ALA A 136 -13.81 10.67 -11.54
CA ALA A 136 -14.91 11.55 -11.91
C ALA A 136 -16.28 11.10 -11.34
N LEU A 137 -16.46 9.79 -11.09
CA LEU A 137 -17.70 9.23 -10.52
C LEU A 137 -17.71 9.25 -8.98
N PHE A 138 -16.59 9.59 -8.34
CA PHE A 138 -16.47 9.59 -6.88
C PHE A 138 -17.36 10.60 -6.17
N GLY A 139 -17.77 11.67 -6.85
CA GLY A 139 -18.66 12.67 -6.24
C GLY A 139 -19.99 12.11 -5.73
N LEU A 140 -20.53 11.05 -6.35
CA LEU A 140 -21.73 10.38 -5.85
C LEU A 140 -21.40 9.53 -4.60
N MET A 141 -20.28 8.82 -4.61
CA MET A 141 -19.80 8.06 -3.46
C MET A 141 -19.57 8.99 -2.26
N GLU A 142 -18.85 10.10 -2.45
CA GLU A 142 -18.56 11.07 -1.40
C GLU A 142 -19.83 11.60 -0.71
N ARG A 143 -20.86 11.95 -1.48
CA ARG A 143 -22.15 12.44 -0.94
C ARG A 143 -22.95 11.36 -0.21
N LYS A 144 -22.72 10.09 -0.53
CA LYS A 144 -23.47 8.94 0.03
C LYS A 144 -22.71 8.23 1.15
N ALA A 145 -21.42 8.43 1.26
CA ALA A 145 -20.63 7.92 2.37
C ALA A 145 -20.94 8.67 3.66
N ASP A 146 -21.02 7.95 4.78
CA ASP A 146 -21.08 8.55 6.11
C ASP A 146 -19.71 9.11 6.51
N ALA A 147 -18.63 8.46 6.05
CA ALA A 147 -17.25 8.94 6.15
C ALA A 147 -16.40 8.46 4.98
N VAL A 148 -15.34 9.22 4.71
CA VAL A 148 -14.20 8.81 3.87
C VAL A 148 -12.97 8.76 4.76
N VAL A 149 -12.20 7.67 4.70
CA VAL A 149 -10.93 7.51 5.37
C VAL A 149 -9.82 7.50 4.33
N CYS A 150 -8.90 8.45 4.46
CA CYS A 150 -7.72 8.60 3.61
C CYS A 150 -6.47 8.19 4.37
N LEU A 151 -5.43 7.75 3.66
CA LEU A 151 -4.15 7.38 4.26
C LEU A 151 -3.25 8.59 4.53
N THR A 152 -3.46 9.70 3.81
CA THR A 152 -2.63 10.91 3.86
C THR A 152 -3.48 12.17 3.88
N HIS A 153 -2.93 13.26 4.42
CA HIS A 153 -3.59 14.56 4.44
C HIS A 153 -3.79 15.13 3.02
N ASP A 154 -2.87 14.85 2.11
CA ASP A 154 -2.99 15.35 0.74
C ASP A 154 -4.09 14.61 -0.04
N ASP A 155 -4.28 13.31 0.15
CA ASP A 155 -5.42 12.59 -0.44
C ASP A 155 -6.75 13.09 0.16
N ALA A 156 -6.78 13.37 1.46
CA ALA A 156 -7.98 13.87 2.14
C ALA A 156 -8.49 15.20 1.56
N LYS A 157 -7.60 16.08 1.11
CA LYS A 157 -7.97 17.37 0.47
C LYS A 157 -8.73 17.19 -0.85
N GLU A 158 -8.62 16.02 -1.49
CA GLU A 158 -9.30 15.74 -2.76
C GLU A 158 -10.78 15.34 -2.60
N PHE A 159 -11.21 14.92 -1.39
CA PHE A 159 -12.59 14.50 -1.10
C PHE A 159 -13.49 15.63 -0.62
N GLN A 160 -13.66 16.63 -1.48
CA GLN A 160 -14.35 17.89 -1.12
C GLN A 160 -15.87 17.78 -0.95
N LEU A 161 -16.50 16.74 -1.47
CA LEU A 161 -17.94 16.51 -1.39
C LEU A 161 -18.34 15.56 -0.26
N ALA A 162 -17.36 14.96 0.43
CA ALA A 162 -17.60 14.08 1.56
C ALA A 162 -18.00 14.87 2.82
N LYS A 163 -18.96 14.34 3.58
CA LYS A 163 -19.41 14.97 4.82
C LYS A 163 -18.34 14.97 5.90
N ASN A 164 -17.68 13.82 6.05
CA ASN A 164 -16.64 13.60 7.04
C ASN A 164 -15.45 12.95 6.35
N VAL A 165 -14.27 13.54 6.52
CA VAL A 165 -13.01 12.98 6.01
C VAL A 165 -12.06 12.80 7.19
N TYR A 166 -11.52 11.60 7.32
CA TYR A 166 -10.56 11.24 8.37
C TYR A 166 -9.24 10.82 7.74
N VAL A 167 -8.14 11.13 8.40
CA VAL A 167 -6.81 10.65 8.00
C VAL A 167 -6.35 9.59 9.00
N ILE A 168 -6.44 8.33 8.57
CA ILE A 168 -6.00 7.17 9.33
C ILE A 168 -4.98 6.40 8.49
N PRO A 169 -3.69 6.58 8.74
CA PRO A 169 -2.63 5.90 8.00
C PRO A 169 -2.70 4.37 8.14
N ASN A 170 -2.02 3.67 7.24
CA ASN A 170 -1.73 2.25 7.46
C ASN A 170 -0.86 2.07 8.69
N PHE A 171 -1.02 0.94 9.35
CA PHE A 171 -0.19 0.59 10.49
C PHE A 171 0.81 -0.51 10.14
N ILE A 172 1.83 -0.59 10.97
CA ILE A 172 2.86 -1.62 10.93
C ILE A 172 2.98 -2.29 12.30
N ASN A 173 3.41 -3.55 12.28
CA ASN A 173 3.92 -4.18 13.48
C ASN A 173 5.33 -3.67 13.75
N ILE A 174 5.59 -3.19 14.96
CA ILE A 174 6.95 -2.74 15.33
C ILE A 174 7.85 -3.98 15.40
N PRO A 175 8.97 -4.00 14.67
CA PRO A 175 9.84 -5.16 14.60
C PRO A 175 10.61 -5.38 15.91
N HIS A 176 10.88 -6.65 16.23
CA HIS A 176 11.79 -7.02 17.30
C HIS A 176 13.25 -6.79 16.93
N GLN A 177 13.60 -7.05 15.66
CA GLN A 177 14.93 -6.85 15.11
C GLN A 177 15.01 -5.51 14.39
N LYS A 178 16.12 -4.82 14.55
CA LYS A 178 16.40 -3.51 14.01
C LYS A 178 17.82 -3.48 13.45
N VAL A 179 18.09 -2.52 12.57
CA VAL A 179 19.45 -2.29 12.08
C VAL A 179 20.38 -2.00 13.27
N LYS A 180 21.43 -2.79 13.39
CA LYS A 180 22.47 -2.65 14.43
C LYS A 180 23.78 -2.14 13.86
N ASP A 181 24.02 -2.43 12.59
CA ASP A 181 25.27 -2.14 11.90
C ASP A 181 24.97 -1.38 10.61
N TYR A 182 25.36 -0.12 10.57
CA TYR A 182 25.23 0.74 9.39
C TYR A 182 26.50 0.74 8.50
N SER A 183 27.53 -0.05 8.85
CA SER A 183 28.74 -0.23 8.02
C SER A 183 28.47 -1.14 6.81
N CYS A 184 27.40 -1.92 6.85
CA CYS A 184 26.99 -2.83 5.78
C CYS A 184 26.81 -2.07 4.45
N LYS A 185 27.55 -2.49 3.41
CA LYS A 185 27.54 -1.86 2.08
C LYS A 185 26.42 -2.40 1.20
N LYS A 186 25.20 -2.45 1.73
CA LYS A 186 24.02 -2.94 1.04
C LYS A 186 22.85 -1.98 1.14
N ALA A 187 22.28 -1.68 0.00
CA ALA A 187 21.00 -0.98 -0.13
C ALA A 187 19.89 -1.97 -0.52
N ILE A 188 18.67 -1.68 -0.07
CA ILE A 188 17.50 -2.47 -0.39
C ILE A 188 16.42 -1.59 -1.04
N ALA A 189 15.75 -2.14 -2.05
CA ALA A 189 14.51 -1.60 -2.61
C ALA A 189 13.45 -2.69 -2.64
N VAL A 190 12.19 -2.34 -2.32
CA VAL A 190 11.12 -3.34 -2.16
C VAL A 190 9.84 -2.89 -2.85
N GLY A 191 9.23 -3.78 -3.65
CA GLY A 191 7.96 -3.48 -4.30
C GLY A 191 7.64 -4.43 -5.44
N ARG A 192 6.42 -4.33 -5.97
CA ARG A 192 6.04 -5.07 -7.18
C ARG A 192 6.91 -4.62 -8.35
N LEU A 193 7.39 -5.57 -9.16
CA LEU A 193 8.16 -5.24 -10.37
C LEU A 193 7.22 -4.76 -11.49
N GLU A 194 6.65 -3.58 -11.28
CA GLU A 194 5.69 -2.90 -12.14
C GLU A 194 6.14 -1.46 -12.40
N GLN A 195 5.66 -0.85 -13.48
CA GLN A 195 5.98 0.53 -13.88
C GLN A 195 5.89 1.53 -12.73
N GLN A 196 4.85 1.38 -11.89
CA GLN A 196 4.60 2.25 -10.74
C GLN A 196 5.81 2.41 -9.82
N LYS A 197 6.58 1.34 -9.61
CA LYS A 197 7.70 1.31 -8.66
C LYS A 197 9.01 1.91 -9.20
N GLY A 198 9.11 2.12 -10.52
CA GLY A 198 10.22 2.82 -11.16
C GLY A 198 11.58 2.15 -10.95
N PHE A 199 11.63 0.81 -10.88
CA PHE A 199 12.90 0.10 -10.71
C PHE A 199 13.81 0.22 -11.92
N ASP A 200 13.27 0.44 -13.10
CA ASP A 200 13.99 0.76 -14.33
C ASP A 200 14.86 2.02 -14.16
N ARG A 201 14.28 3.10 -13.62
CA ARG A 201 15.04 4.32 -13.33
C ARG A 201 16.02 4.15 -12.17
N LEU A 202 15.67 3.35 -11.15
CA LEU A 202 16.59 3.06 -10.05
C LEU A 202 17.84 2.34 -10.55
N ILE A 203 17.69 1.31 -11.39
CA ILE A 203 18.79 0.57 -12.00
C ILE A 203 19.63 1.51 -12.88
N THR A 204 18.99 2.41 -13.63
CA THR A 204 19.71 3.42 -14.43
C THR A 204 20.54 4.35 -13.54
N CYS A 205 19.97 4.88 -12.45
CA CYS A 205 20.70 5.72 -11.50
C CYS A 205 21.81 4.94 -10.78
N TRP A 206 21.59 3.66 -10.46
CA TRP A 206 22.57 2.82 -9.78
C TRP A 206 23.84 2.58 -10.60
N LYS A 207 23.76 2.64 -11.94
CA LYS A 207 24.94 2.56 -12.80
C LYS A 207 26.01 3.59 -12.43
N ASP A 208 25.61 4.82 -12.13
CA ASP A 208 26.56 5.88 -11.79
C ASP A 208 27.02 5.75 -10.33
N VAL A 209 26.15 5.30 -9.43
CA VAL A 209 26.51 4.94 -8.05
C VAL A 209 27.56 3.81 -8.05
N ALA A 210 27.35 2.75 -8.83
CA ALA A 210 28.22 1.57 -8.89
C ALA A 210 29.63 1.89 -9.41
N LYS A 211 29.78 2.88 -10.29
CA LYS A 211 31.11 3.36 -10.74
C LYS A 211 31.91 3.99 -9.61
N LEU A 212 31.23 4.75 -8.73
CA LEU A 212 31.87 5.45 -7.61
C LEU A 212 32.07 4.53 -6.40
N TYR A 213 31.18 3.57 -6.22
CA TYR A 213 31.15 2.66 -5.06
C TYR A 213 30.98 1.21 -5.52
N PRO A 214 32.01 0.60 -6.14
CA PRO A 214 31.89 -0.74 -6.75
C PRO A 214 31.68 -1.88 -5.74
N ASP A 215 31.88 -1.65 -4.47
CA ASP A 215 31.69 -2.59 -3.35
C ASP A 215 30.28 -2.50 -2.72
N TRP A 216 29.45 -1.54 -3.15
CA TRP A 216 28.05 -1.47 -2.74
C TRP A 216 27.14 -2.35 -3.60
N GLN A 217 26.15 -2.93 -2.95
CA GLN A 217 25.14 -3.78 -3.57
C GLN A 217 23.74 -3.18 -3.42
N LEU A 218 22.89 -3.39 -4.42
CA LEU A 218 21.48 -3.08 -4.41
C LEU A 218 20.69 -4.37 -4.60
N ASP A 219 19.95 -4.77 -3.56
CA ASP A 219 19.02 -5.89 -3.62
C ASP A 219 17.59 -5.36 -3.82
N ILE A 220 16.93 -5.83 -4.88
CA ILE A 220 15.55 -5.47 -5.22
C ILE A 220 14.64 -6.67 -4.92
N TYR A 221 13.77 -6.52 -3.92
CA TYR A 221 12.80 -7.54 -3.54
C TYR A 221 11.44 -7.26 -4.15
N GLY A 222 10.89 -8.25 -4.81
CA GLY A 222 9.57 -8.22 -5.40
C GLY A 222 9.40 -9.15 -6.58
N THR A 223 8.16 -9.25 -7.04
CA THR A 223 7.77 -9.97 -8.26
C THR A 223 6.85 -9.08 -9.09
N GLY A 224 6.75 -9.32 -10.39
CA GLY A 224 5.90 -8.56 -11.29
C GLY A 224 6.21 -8.77 -12.75
N SER A 225 5.44 -8.09 -13.60
CA SER A 225 5.49 -8.26 -15.05
C SER A 225 6.82 -7.80 -15.68
N LEU A 226 7.55 -6.89 -15.02
CA LEU A 226 8.78 -6.33 -15.53
C LEU A 226 10.04 -7.14 -15.21
N TYR A 227 9.94 -8.32 -14.55
CA TYR A 227 11.11 -9.08 -14.12
C TYR A 227 12.15 -9.28 -15.23
N HIS A 228 11.74 -9.79 -16.38
CA HIS A 228 12.68 -10.06 -17.49
C HIS A 228 13.27 -8.78 -18.07
N ILE A 229 12.49 -7.72 -18.22
CA ILE A 229 12.94 -6.41 -18.73
C ILE A 229 14.00 -5.81 -17.79
N LEU A 230 13.76 -5.86 -16.48
CA LEU A 230 14.72 -5.34 -15.50
C LEU A 230 16.00 -6.20 -15.45
N GLN A 231 15.89 -7.52 -15.60
CA GLN A 231 17.06 -8.39 -15.66
C GLN A 231 17.91 -8.12 -16.90
N GLU A 232 17.28 -7.95 -18.07
CA GLU A 232 17.97 -7.55 -19.31
C GLU A 232 18.65 -6.18 -19.16
N GLN A 233 18.00 -5.23 -18.51
CA GLN A 233 18.58 -3.91 -18.21
C GLN A 233 19.82 -4.01 -17.32
N ILE A 234 19.78 -4.81 -16.24
CA ILE A 234 20.93 -5.06 -15.36
C ILE A 234 22.10 -5.58 -16.16
N THR A 235 21.87 -6.58 -17.01
CA THR A 235 22.92 -7.19 -17.86
C THR A 235 23.46 -6.20 -18.89
N SER A 236 22.60 -5.46 -19.58
CA SER A 236 23.02 -4.47 -20.60
C SER A 236 23.86 -3.32 -20.03
N LEU A 237 23.68 -3.01 -18.73
CA LEU A 237 24.44 -1.98 -18.01
C LEU A 237 25.68 -2.55 -17.29
N GLY A 238 25.92 -3.87 -17.32
CA GLY A 238 27.05 -4.54 -16.66
C GLY A 238 26.96 -4.50 -15.14
N LEU A 239 25.74 -4.56 -14.57
CA LEU A 239 25.48 -4.39 -13.14
C LEU A 239 25.24 -5.70 -12.40
N GLU A 240 25.46 -6.88 -13.01
CA GLU A 240 25.10 -8.19 -12.44
C GLU A 240 25.79 -8.49 -11.10
N LYS A 241 26.93 -7.85 -10.83
CA LYS A 241 27.65 -8.01 -9.56
C LYS A 241 27.11 -7.11 -8.45
N GLN A 242 26.46 -5.98 -8.80
CA GLN A 242 26.02 -4.97 -7.84
C GLN A 242 24.50 -4.92 -7.65
N VAL A 243 23.70 -5.34 -8.65
CA VAL A 243 22.24 -5.30 -8.59
C VAL A 243 21.67 -6.70 -8.71
N LYS A 244 20.81 -7.07 -7.77
CA LYS A 244 20.16 -8.38 -7.73
C LYS A 244 18.65 -8.25 -7.62
N LEU A 245 17.92 -8.96 -8.47
CA LEU A 245 16.48 -9.20 -8.31
C LEU A 245 16.30 -10.43 -7.41
N CYS A 246 15.87 -10.20 -6.16
CA CYS A 246 15.84 -11.22 -5.11
C CYS A 246 14.53 -12.04 -5.07
N GLY A 247 13.57 -11.72 -5.96
CA GLY A 247 12.25 -12.31 -5.88
C GLY A 247 11.47 -11.83 -4.66
N ARG A 248 10.46 -12.60 -4.25
CA ARG A 248 9.61 -12.24 -3.11
C ARG A 248 10.31 -12.53 -1.78
N GLY A 249 10.40 -11.52 -0.92
CA GLY A 249 10.79 -11.71 0.48
C GLY A 249 9.58 -12.14 1.30
N GLU A 250 9.68 -13.26 2.04
CA GLU A 250 8.55 -13.75 2.85
C GLU A 250 8.40 -12.96 4.16
N TYR A 251 9.52 -12.68 4.83
CA TYR A 251 9.56 -12.00 6.14
C TYR A 251 10.41 -10.72 6.04
N MET A 252 9.87 -9.71 5.35
CA MET A 252 10.62 -8.48 5.07
C MET A 252 11.15 -7.79 6.33
N MET A 253 10.40 -7.83 7.43
CA MET A 253 10.82 -7.24 8.72
C MET A 253 12.08 -7.91 9.31
N GLU A 254 12.40 -9.14 8.92
CA GLU A 254 13.64 -9.85 9.29
C GLU A 254 14.77 -9.60 8.28
N ILE A 255 14.41 -9.19 7.07
CA ILE A 255 15.35 -8.93 5.97
C ILE A 255 15.93 -7.50 6.09
N TYR A 256 15.09 -6.49 6.34
CA TYR A 256 15.51 -5.09 6.42
C TYR A 256 16.73 -4.84 7.35
N PRO A 257 16.84 -5.47 8.54
CA PRO A 257 17.98 -5.25 9.44
C PRO A 257 19.36 -5.64 8.87
N ASN A 258 19.41 -6.38 7.76
CA ASN A 258 20.65 -6.79 7.10
C ASN A 258 21.18 -5.74 6.09
N TYR A 259 20.53 -4.58 6.00
CA TYR A 259 20.85 -3.48 5.09
C TYR A 259 21.13 -2.21 5.88
N SER A 260 21.75 -1.24 5.25
CA SER A 260 22.09 0.05 5.85
C SER A 260 21.38 1.24 5.20
N LEU A 261 20.71 1.01 4.07
CA LEU A 261 20.01 2.03 3.30
C LEU A 261 18.78 1.44 2.57
N HIS A 262 17.64 2.10 2.71
CA HIS A 262 16.45 1.82 1.89
C HIS A 262 16.35 2.84 0.76
N ILE A 263 16.02 2.37 -0.46
CA ILE A 263 15.87 3.24 -1.63
C ILE A 263 14.47 3.02 -2.23
N MET A 264 13.79 4.12 -2.52
CA MET A 264 12.45 4.07 -3.13
C MET A 264 12.38 4.97 -4.35
N SER A 265 12.06 4.36 -5.47
CA SER A 265 12.01 5.02 -6.78
C SER A 265 10.60 5.13 -7.37
N SER A 266 9.55 4.98 -6.59
CA SER A 266 8.16 4.95 -7.08
C SER A 266 7.77 6.24 -7.80
N HIS A 267 6.98 6.11 -8.87
CA HIS A 267 6.37 7.25 -9.54
C HIS A 267 5.20 7.82 -8.75
N TYR A 268 4.44 6.97 -8.10
CA TYR A 268 3.31 7.34 -7.25
C TYR A 268 2.99 6.21 -6.25
N GLU A 269 2.46 6.60 -5.10
CA GLU A 269 1.95 5.71 -4.05
C GLU A 269 0.65 6.28 -3.47
N GLY A 270 -0.06 5.46 -2.69
CA GLY A 270 -1.02 5.96 -1.71
C GLY A 270 -0.28 6.30 -0.41
N GLN A 271 -0.02 5.29 0.40
CA GLN A 271 0.96 5.36 1.50
C GLN A 271 1.84 4.12 1.44
N SER A 272 3.15 4.31 1.39
CA SER A 272 4.09 3.21 1.20
C SER A 272 4.31 2.41 2.48
N ILE A 273 3.69 1.22 2.55
CA ILE A 273 3.89 0.27 3.67
C ILE A 273 5.36 -0.16 3.76
N VAL A 274 6.01 -0.43 2.62
CA VAL A 274 7.41 -0.88 2.60
C VAL A 274 8.36 0.19 3.14
N MET A 275 8.04 1.47 2.92
CA MET A 275 8.81 2.58 3.52
C MET A 275 8.59 2.64 5.03
N LEU A 276 7.35 2.50 5.51
CA LEU A 276 7.04 2.44 6.93
C LEU A 276 7.75 1.26 7.62
N GLU A 277 7.76 0.09 6.99
CA GLU A 277 8.46 -1.10 7.48
C GLU A 277 9.98 -0.85 7.57
N ALA A 278 10.59 -0.30 6.52
CA ALA A 278 12.01 0.04 6.52
C ALA A 278 12.36 1.05 7.63
N GLN A 279 11.56 2.11 7.78
CA GLN A 279 11.71 3.10 8.84
C GLN A 279 11.61 2.47 10.24
N ALA A 280 10.64 1.58 10.45
CA ALA A 280 10.48 0.89 11.74
C ALA A 280 11.66 -0.02 12.08
N CYS A 281 12.30 -0.61 11.09
CA CYS A 281 13.54 -1.38 11.25
C CYS A 281 14.77 -0.49 11.49
N GLY A 282 14.66 0.84 11.39
CA GLY A 282 15.77 1.79 11.54
C GLY A 282 16.55 2.02 10.24
N LEU A 283 16.01 1.64 9.08
CA LEU A 283 16.63 1.96 7.79
C LEU A 283 16.28 3.39 7.37
N PRO A 284 17.27 4.27 7.20
CA PRO A 284 17.03 5.57 6.57
C PRO A 284 16.71 5.36 5.08
N SER A 285 15.83 6.22 4.55
CA SER A 285 15.38 6.09 3.16
C SER A 285 15.87 7.24 2.30
N VAL A 286 16.23 6.94 1.04
CA VAL A 286 16.31 7.92 -0.05
C VAL A 286 15.15 7.68 -0.99
N THR A 287 14.33 8.70 -1.23
CA THR A 287 13.12 8.57 -2.04
C THR A 287 12.90 9.77 -2.93
N PHE A 288 12.23 9.56 -4.06
CA PHE A 288 11.64 10.68 -4.77
C PHE A 288 10.42 11.24 -4.02
N ASP A 289 10.15 12.53 -4.20
CA ASP A 289 8.94 13.19 -3.71
C ASP A 289 7.74 12.78 -4.59
N PHE A 290 7.22 11.58 -4.35
CA PHE A 290 5.99 11.15 -4.99
C PHE A 290 4.78 11.78 -4.30
N LYS A 291 3.84 12.26 -5.10
CA LYS A 291 2.59 12.82 -4.62
C LYS A 291 1.87 11.80 -3.72
N TYR A 292 1.37 12.25 -2.59
CA TYR A 292 0.69 11.47 -1.54
C TYR A 292 1.60 10.47 -0.81
N GLY A 293 2.26 10.91 0.23
CA GLY A 293 2.83 10.04 1.25
C GLY A 293 4.34 10.10 1.46
N ALA A 294 5.18 10.56 0.53
CA ALA A 294 6.61 10.68 0.80
C ALA A 294 6.85 11.61 2.00
N ASN A 295 6.32 12.82 1.96
CA ASN A 295 6.43 13.84 3.01
C ASN A 295 5.63 13.51 4.28
N GLU A 296 4.71 12.55 4.25
CA GLU A 296 3.98 12.07 5.43
C GLU A 296 4.84 11.11 6.27
N ILE A 297 5.74 10.37 5.62
CA ILE A 297 6.57 9.36 6.28
C ILE A 297 7.98 9.88 6.52
N ILE A 298 8.54 10.57 5.52
CA ILE A 298 9.89 11.13 5.59
C ILE A 298 9.83 12.63 5.86
N ARG A 299 10.56 13.06 6.86
CA ARG A 299 10.97 14.45 7.04
C ARG A 299 12.38 14.58 6.53
N ASP A 300 12.53 15.39 5.47
CA ASP A 300 13.80 15.51 4.76
C ASP A 300 14.96 15.87 5.70
N GLU A 301 16.09 15.20 5.51
CA GLU A 301 17.32 15.30 6.34
C GLU A 301 17.16 14.96 7.83
N ILE A 302 15.98 14.47 8.27
CA ILE A 302 15.73 14.07 9.66
C ILE A 302 15.68 12.55 9.79
N ASN A 303 14.85 11.86 8.99
CA ASN A 303 14.74 10.39 9.00
C ASN A 303 14.92 9.75 7.61
N GLY A 304 15.36 10.53 6.63
CA GLY A 304 15.65 10.14 5.25
C GLY A 304 15.94 11.35 4.41
N ILE A 305 16.08 11.14 3.10
CA ILE A 305 16.27 12.21 2.12
C ILE A 305 15.16 12.11 1.06
N ILE A 306 14.48 13.22 0.80
CA ILE A 306 13.50 13.35 -0.26
C ILE A 306 14.09 14.16 -1.41
N VAL A 307 13.97 13.63 -2.61
CA VAL A 307 14.44 14.28 -3.83
C VAL A 307 13.27 14.60 -4.74
N ARG A 308 13.29 15.75 -5.38
CA ARG A 308 12.27 16.15 -6.34
C ARG A 308 12.01 15.05 -7.38
N GLN A 309 10.74 14.80 -7.67
CA GLN A 309 10.35 13.77 -8.65
C GLN A 309 11.01 14.02 -10.02
N ASN A 310 11.57 12.96 -10.60
CA ASN A 310 12.30 12.95 -11.87
C ASN A 310 13.66 13.68 -11.89
N ASP A 311 14.19 14.11 -10.75
CA ASP A 311 15.54 14.65 -10.64
C ASP A 311 16.52 13.50 -10.33
N ASN A 312 16.94 12.81 -11.37
CA ASN A 312 17.84 11.66 -11.25
C ASN A 312 19.23 12.04 -10.74
N GLU A 313 19.74 13.23 -11.07
CA GLU A 313 21.06 13.69 -10.62
C GLU A 313 21.05 13.95 -9.11
N ALA A 314 20.03 14.66 -8.61
CA ALA A 314 19.86 14.85 -7.18
C ALA A 314 19.63 13.52 -6.45
N PHE A 315 18.94 12.56 -7.07
CA PHE A 315 18.72 11.23 -6.50
C PHE A 315 20.01 10.43 -6.34
N ILE A 316 20.85 10.43 -7.38
CA ILE A 316 22.20 9.84 -7.34
C ILE A 316 23.04 10.52 -6.24
N THR A 317 23.03 11.85 -6.20
CA THR A 317 23.75 12.64 -5.18
C THR A 317 23.30 12.28 -3.76
N ALA A 318 22.00 12.15 -3.53
CA ALA A 318 21.45 11.77 -2.24
C ALA A 318 21.87 10.34 -1.83
N ILE A 319 21.86 9.39 -2.76
CA ILE A 319 22.34 8.02 -2.53
C ILE A 319 23.83 8.06 -2.18
N CYS A 320 24.66 8.79 -2.95
CA CYS A 320 26.10 8.93 -2.68
C CYS A 320 26.36 9.60 -1.32
N LYS A 321 25.58 10.62 -0.94
CA LYS A 321 25.66 11.26 0.40
C LYS A 321 25.43 10.24 1.51
N MET A 322 24.45 9.37 1.35
CA MET A 322 24.16 8.31 2.31
C MET A 322 25.23 7.23 2.34
N ILE A 323 25.77 6.84 1.19
CA ILE A 323 26.85 5.85 1.07
C ILE A 323 28.12 6.34 1.76
N ASN A 324 28.48 7.60 1.59
CA ASN A 324 29.73 8.18 2.11
C ASN A 324 29.75 8.35 3.63
N SER A 325 28.61 8.33 4.31
CA SER A 325 28.56 8.62 5.74
C SER A 325 27.75 7.59 6.52
N GLU A 326 28.46 6.67 7.17
CA GLU A 326 27.86 5.71 8.11
C GLU A 326 27.18 6.43 9.26
N SER A 327 27.79 7.48 9.81
CA SER A 327 27.21 8.28 10.89
C SER A 327 25.91 8.96 10.48
N LEU A 328 25.80 9.41 9.22
CA LEU A 328 24.55 9.96 8.69
C LEU A 328 23.47 8.87 8.61
N ARG A 329 23.81 7.70 8.04
CA ARG A 329 22.87 6.56 7.99
C ARG A 329 22.39 6.17 9.38
N HIS A 330 23.31 6.07 10.34
CA HIS A 330 22.96 5.77 11.74
C HIS A 330 22.01 6.82 12.33
N ASN A 331 22.38 8.11 12.22
CA ASN A 331 21.57 9.19 12.81
C ASN A 331 20.17 9.27 12.22
N LEU A 332 20.05 9.20 10.89
CA LEU A 332 18.76 9.22 10.22
C LEU A 332 17.96 7.93 10.50
N GLY A 333 18.62 6.77 10.58
CA GLY A 333 17.99 5.50 10.90
C GLY A 333 17.40 5.46 12.31
N MET A 334 18.10 5.99 13.31
CA MET A 334 17.58 6.11 14.68
C MET A 334 16.35 7.02 14.74
N LYS A 335 16.36 8.12 14.00
CA LYS A 335 15.20 9.02 13.88
C LYS A 335 14.04 8.34 13.15
N ALA A 336 14.34 7.62 12.05
CA ALA A 336 13.37 6.84 11.31
C ALA A 336 12.60 5.88 12.22
N GLN A 337 13.32 5.11 13.02
CA GLN A 337 12.73 4.17 13.97
C GLN A 337 11.84 4.85 15.01
N THR A 338 12.30 5.96 15.59
CA THR A 338 11.53 6.71 16.59
C THR A 338 10.23 7.25 15.98
N MET A 339 10.32 7.82 14.77
CA MET A 339 9.17 8.41 14.09
C MET A 339 8.18 7.35 13.58
N ALA A 340 8.64 6.14 13.26
CA ALA A 340 7.76 5.06 12.82
C ALA A 340 6.81 4.56 13.93
N ILE A 341 7.09 4.82 15.20
CA ILE A 341 6.23 4.41 16.34
C ILE A 341 4.81 4.99 16.21
N GLN A 342 4.66 6.19 15.65
CA GLN A 342 3.34 6.79 15.43
C GLN A 342 2.44 5.92 14.51
N TYR A 343 3.03 5.09 13.65
CA TYR A 343 2.35 4.15 12.76
C TYR A 343 2.20 2.75 13.37
N SER A 344 2.54 2.57 14.65
CA SER A 344 2.32 1.29 15.33
C SER A 344 0.85 0.89 15.30
N LYS A 345 0.60 -0.42 15.28
CA LYS A 345 -0.75 -0.97 15.35
C LYS A 345 -1.55 -0.33 16.49
N PHE A 346 -0.97 -0.22 17.69
CA PHE A 346 -1.63 0.40 18.83
C PHE A 346 -2.10 1.83 18.54
N ASN A 347 -1.22 2.72 18.08
CA ASN A 347 -1.53 4.13 17.85
C ASN A 347 -2.57 4.32 16.73
N ILE A 348 -2.47 3.55 15.67
CA ILE A 348 -3.41 3.66 14.54
C ILE A 348 -4.78 3.09 14.91
N PHE A 349 -4.83 1.99 15.69
CA PHE A 349 -6.11 1.43 16.12
C PHE A 349 -6.89 2.35 17.08
N GLN A 350 -6.22 3.19 17.87
CA GLN A 350 -6.93 4.22 18.66
C GLN A 350 -7.75 5.13 17.73
N LYS A 351 -7.19 5.57 16.59
CA LYS A 351 -7.92 6.40 15.61
C LYS A 351 -9.11 5.65 14.98
N TRP A 352 -8.96 4.34 14.70
CA TRP A 352 -10.07 3.51 14.21
C TRP A 352 -11.18 3.37 15.22
N LEU A 353 -10.85 3.17 16.50
CA LEU A 353 -11.83 3.08 17.57
C LEU A 353 -12.58 4.40 17.79
N GLU A 354 -11.87 5.53 17.73
CA GLU A 354 -12.48 6.87 17.77
C GLU A 354 -13.46 7.04 16.62
N LEU A 355 -13.06 6.70 15.39
CA LEU A 355 -13.96 6.73 14.23
C LEU A 355 -15.21 5.86 14.46
N LEU A 356 -15.05 4.62 14.89
CA LEU A 356 -16.18 3.72 15.11
C LEU A 356 -17.14 4.22 16.20
N ARG A 357 -16.63 4.83 17.28
CA ARG A 357 -17.46 5.45 18.33
C ARG A 357 -18.34 6.59 17.82
N CYS A 358 -17.93 7.31 16.77
CA CYS A 358 -18.77 8.35 16.17
C CYS A 358 -19.99 7.77 15.44
N TYR A 359 -20.03 6.47 15.19
CA TYR A 359 -21.04 5.80 14.38
C TYR A 359 -21.80 4.69 15.12
N THR A 360 -21.52 4.51 16.40
CA THR A 360 -22.33 3.72 17.34
C THR A 360 -23.31 4.61 18.08
#